data_680fdb9c81f4ac6b044c9f84b3af6cb3
#
_entry.id   680fdb9c81f4ac6b044c9f84b3af6cb3
#
_cell.length_a   1.000
_cell.length_b   1.000
_cell.length_c   1.000
_cell.angle_alpha   90.00
_cell.angle_beta   90.00
_cell.angle_gamma   90.00
#
_symmetry.space_group_name_H-M   'P 1'
#
loop_
_entity.id
_entity.type
_entity.pdbx_description
1 polymer ?
#
loop_
_entity_poly.entity_id
_entity_poly.type
_entity_poly.pdbx_seq_one_letter_code
_entity_poly.pdbx_strand_id
1 'polypeptide(L)'
;MAAVAERAGVSQMTVSLSLRDDPRISPGTRQRIKRLAAQLGYRPDPAVSQLMSRLRHSRVSGPVPVAWLTTYPTPSDWRGNAANRAFFEGATRRAEELGFRLDEFWLHEPEMNTHRLSDILLARGIHGVLVAPLFEPGIISGLQWDQLAAVACGSYSLTEPNLHRACTHHAHAVKVAWEGLTRLGYRRIGLVIADHHNRRTGGQWLAGLLLQQHTLPPGSPDRIEPFIAQENEYNAAAMMRWYRKQRPDVVLSFGQAREWLMENGVSVPEQCGFARLDRVEPGMACVDEHRPTVGAAAFDLVVEQLNNHQFGLPVQPKTVLIECSWHDGPTAPGPRQTRKTSRR
;
A
#
# COMPACT_ATOMS: atom_id res chain seq x y z
N MET A 1 17.75 -33.71 7.18
CA MET A 1 18.03 -33.02 8.45
C MET A 1 18.84 -33.92 9.42
N ALA A 2 18.45 -35.17 9.66
CA ALA A 2 19.18 -36.09 10.52
C ALA A 2 20.67 -36.23 10.18
N ALA A 3 21.00 -36.46 8.90
CA ALA A 3 22.40 -36.57 8.45
C ALA A 3 23.23 -35.28 8.68
N VAL A 4 22.62 -34.12 8.59
CA VAL A 4 23.29 -32.84 8.91
C VAL A 4 23.53 -32.72 10.40
N ALA A 5 22.56 -33.14 11.23
CA ALA A 5 22.64 -33.11 12.68
C ALA A 5 23.75 -34.04 13.21
N GLU A 6 23.78 -35.26 12.69
CA GLU A 6 24.81 -36.28 13.00
C GLU A 6 26.21 -35.78 12.62
N ARG A 7 26.38 -35.26 11.38
CA ARG A 7 27.68 -34.78 10.92
C ARG A 7 28.15 -33.51 11.64
N ALA A 8 27.21 -32.71 12.12
CA ALA A 8 27.50 -31.50 12.90
C ALA A 8 27.67 -31.76 14.41
N GLY A 9 27.34 -32.95 14.90
CA GLY A 9 27.37 -33.28 16.34
C GLY A 9 26.38 -32.47 17.15
N VAL A 10 25.21 -32.17 16.59
CA VAL A 10 24.16 -31.34 17.24
C VAL A 10 22.77 -31.96 17.05
N SER A 11 21.79 -31.49 17.81
CA SER A 11 20.39 -31.93 17.64
C SER A 11 19.80 -31.49 16.33
N GLN A 12 18.79 -32.19 15.79
CA GLN A 12 18.04 -31.77 14.63
C GLN A 12 17.38 -30.40 14.86
N MET A 13 17.01 -30.10 16.10
CA MET A 13 16.49 -28.79 16.51
C MET A 13 17.53 -27.68 16.28
N THR A 14 18.77 -27.90 16.70
CA THR A 14 19.88 -26.96 16.46
C THR A 14 20.15 -26.75 14.99
N VAL A 15 20.07 -27.80 14.15
CA VAL A 15 20.17 -27.67 12.69
C VAL A 15 19.03 -26.82 12.15
N SER A 16 17.79 -27.10 12.56
CA SER A 16 16.61 -26.35 12.14
C SER A 16 16.71 -24.88 12.49
N LEU A 17 17.13 -24.55 13.70
CA LEU A 17 17.31 -23.16 14.16
C LEU A 17 18.45 -22.46 13.40
N SER A 18 19.56 -23.15 13.16
CA SER A 18 20.73 -22.61 12.43
C SER A 18 20.42 -22.29 10.97
N LEU A 19 19.64 -23.14 10.29
CA LEU A 19 19.24 -22.93 8.90
C LEU A 19 18.27 -21.74 8.72
N ARG A 20 17.62 -21.32 9.80
CA ARG A 20 16.70 -20.20 9.85
C ARG A 20 17.30 -18.92 10.45
N ASP A 21 18.60 -18.91 10.70
CA ASP A 21 19.30 -17.78 11.32
C ASP A 21 18.83 -17.39 12.73
N ASP A 22 18.23 -18.33 13.48
CA ASP A 22 17.71 -18.07 14.81
C ASP A 22 18.82 -17.51 15.74
N PRO A 23 18.60 -16.36 16.39
CA PRO A 23 19.61 -15.67 17.20
C PRO A 23 20.05 -16.48 18.45
N ARG A 24 19.26 -17.47 18.88
CA ARG A 24 19.61 -18.36 20.00
C ARG A 24 20.81 -19.26 19.67
N ILE A 25 21.19 -19.37 18.39
CA ILE A 25 22.37 -20.13 17.96
C ILE A 25 23.48 -19.16 17.58
N SER A 26 24.69 -19.40 18.08
CA SER A 26 25.83 -18.54 17.80
C SER A 26 26.11 -18.40 16.29
N PRO A 27 26.59 -17.24 15.81
CA PRO A 27 26.89 -17.01 14.39
C PRO A 27 27.84 -18.07 13.80
N GLY A 28 28.88 -18.47 14.55
CA GLY A 28 29.84 -19.49 14.11
C GLY A 28 29.20 -20.86 13.90
N THR A 29 28.30 -21.26 14.82
CA THR A 29 27.57 -22.53 14.72
C THR A 29 26.61 -22.50 13.54
N ARG A 30 25.86 -21.39 13.33
CA ARG A 30 24.96 -21.22 12.19
C ARG A 30 25.71 -21.37 10.87
N GLN A 31 26.85 -20.71 10.71
CA GLN A 31 27.65 -20.74 9.49
C GLN A 31 28.24 -22.13 9.22
N ARG A 32 28.68 -22.84 10.26
CA ARG A 32 29.16 -24.21 10.17
C ARG A 32 28.07 -25.17 9.69
N ILE A 33 26.87 -25.07 10.27
CA ILE A 33 25.73 -25.93 9.92
C ILE A 33 25.24 -25.64 8.48
N LYS A 34 25.17 -24.38 8.07
CA LYS A 34 24.81 -24.01 6.69
C LYS A 34 25.78 -24.57 5.66
N ARG A 35 27.09 -24.53 5.93
CA ARG A 35 28.10 -25.13 5.05
C ARG A 35 27.93 -26.66 4.96
N LEU A 36 27.73 -27.35 6.07
CA LEU A 36 27.49 -28.79 6.09
C LEU A 36 26.20 -29.16 5.36
N ALA A 37 25.12 -28.41 5.53
CA ALA A 37 23.86 -28.64 4.81
C ALA A 37 24.04 -28.50 3.30
N ALA A 38 24.77 -27.47 2.83
CA ALA A 38 25.09 -27.28 1.41
C ALA A 38 25.94 -28.43 0.87
N GLN A 39 26.98 -28.89 1.59
CA GLN A 39 27.84 -30.01 1.22
C GLN A 39 27.08 -31.35 1.09
N LEU A 40 26.06 -31.55 1.95
CA LEU A 40 25.23 -32.75 1.92
C LEU A 40 24.01 -32.62 0.97
N GLY A 41 23.91 -31.52 0.21
CA GLY A 41 22.79 -31.29 -0.71
C GLY A 41 21.44 -31.13 0.03
N TYR A 42 21.46 -30.89 1.34
CA TYR A 42 20.22 -30.76 2.12
C TYR A 42 19.53 -29.44 1.84
N ARG A 43 18.28 -29.52 1.38
CA ARG A 43 17.37 -28.38 1.28
C ARG A 43 16.19 -28.61 2.20
N PRO A 44 15.77 -27.60 2.99
CA PRO A 44 14.53 -27.68 3.76
C PRO A 44 13.35 -27.98 2.82
N ASP A 45 12.54 -28.98 3.21
CA ASP A 45 11.30 -29.27 2.50
C ASP A 45 10.26 -28.15 2.81
N PRO A 46 9.78 -27.43 1.79
CA PRO A 46 8.78 -26.36 1.99
C PRO A 46 7.50 -26.86 2.65
N ALA A 47 7.03 -28.07 2.31
CA ALA A 47 5.82 -28.67 2.88
C ALA A 47 6.00 -28.97 4.39
N VAL A 48 7.14 -29.50 4.79
CA VAL A 48 7.47 -29.74 6.20
C VAL A 48 7.61 -28.41 6.96
N SER A 49 8.22 -27.41 6.33
CA SER A 49 8.34 -26.07 6.94
C SER A 49 6.99 -25.44 7.19
N GLN A 50 6.06 -25.56 6.25
CA GLN A 50 4.70 -25.05 6.36
C GLN A 50 3.88 -25.83 7.41
N LEU A 51 4.01 -27.16 7.47
CA LEU A 51 3.36 -27.99 8.48
C LEU A 51 3.86 -27.64 9.89
N MET A 52 5.17 -27.49 10.08
CA MET A 52 5.77 -27.12 11.37
C MET A 52 5.40 -25.69 11.79
N SER A 53 5.18 -24.80 10.85
CA SER A 53 4.62 -23.47 11.12
C SER A 53 3.20 -23.59 11.67
N ARG A 54 2.33 -24.34 11.02
CA ARG A 54 0.95 -24.59 11.47
C ARG A 54 0.89 -25.25 12.84
N LEU A 55 1.72 -26.25 13.12
CA LEU A 55 1.78 -26.94 14.42
C LEU A 55 2.23 -26.04 15.56
N ARG A 56 3.09 -25.07 15.29
CA ARG A 56 3.50 -24.08 16.31
C ARG A 56 2.37 -23.14 16.67
N HIS A 57 1.60 -22.68 15.69
CA HIS A 57 0.43 -21.83 15.90
C HIS A 57 -0.72 -22.57 16.61
N SER A 58 -0.85 -23.89 16.40
CA SER A 58 -1.90 -24.70 17.05
C SER A 58 -1.64 -24.99 18.55
N ARG A 59 -0.43 -24.73 19.06
CA ARG A 59 -0.09 -24.89 20.48
C ARG A 59 -0.43 -23.67 21.34
N VAL A 60 -0.71 -22.51 20.71
CA VAL A 60 -1.20 -21.32 21.38
C VAL A 60 -2.72 -21.37 21.35
N SER A 61 -3.37 -21.40 22.50
CA SER A 61 -4.84 -21.36 22.58
C SER A 61 -5.33 -19.96 22.16
N GLY A 62 -5.73 -19.83 20.90
CA GLY A 62 -6.26 -18.59 20.31
C GLY A 62 -5.44 -18.06 19.12
N PRO A 63 -5.99 -17.08 18.39
CA PRO A 63 -5.33 -16.48 17.23
C PRO A 63 -4.06 -15.71 17.63
N VAL A 64 -3.01 -15.85 16.82
CA VAL A 64 -1.73 -15.18 17.06
C VAL A 64 -1.87 -13.66 16.81
N PRO A 65 -1.50 -12.80 17.76
CA PRO A 65 -1.65 -11.36 17.60
C PRO A 65 -0.58 -10.77 16.69
N VAL A 66 -1.01 -9.82 15.83
CA VAL A 66 -0.18 -8.93 15.03
C VAL A 66 -0.61 -7.49 15.31
N ALA A 67 0.32 -6.56 15.45
CA ALA A 67 0.01 -5.18 15.76
C ALA A 67 -0.40 -4.42 14.48
N TRP A 68 -1.48 -3.63 14.57
CA TRP A 68 -1.80 -2.54 13.66
C TRP A 68 -1.38 -1.23 14.33
N LEU A 69 -0.26 -0.66 13.88
CA LEU A 69 0.33 0.52 14.48
C LEU A 69 -0.13 1.79 13.76
N THR A 70 -0.71 2.73 14.53
CA THR A 70 -1.15 4.03 14.05
C THR A 70 -0.44 5.18 14.77
N THR A 71 -0.32 6.32 14.06
CA THR A 71 0.32 7.54 14.57
C THR A 71 -0.58 8.77 14.34
N TYR A 72 -1.87 8.59 14.30
CA TYR A 72 -2.84 9.68 14.14
C TYR A 72 -2.93 10.52 15.41
N PRO A 73 -3.35 11.80 15.34
CA PRO A 73 -3.47 12.66 16.50
C PRO A 73 -4.37 12.11 17.61
N THR A 74 -5.42 11.38 17.24
CA THR A 74 -6.25 10.62 18.19
C THR A 74 -6.32 9.15 17.83
N PRO A 75 -6.65 8.25 18.77
CA PRO A 75 -6.69 6.80 18.51
C PRO A 75 -7.72 6.39 17.46
N SER A 76 -8.72 7.21 17.19
CA SER A 76 -9.83 6.92 16.28
C SER A 76 -9.78 7.66 14.94
N ASP A 77 -8.97 8.70 14.78
CA ASP A 77 -8.97 9.57 13.59
C ASP A 77 -8.68 8.80 12.29
N TRP A 78 -7.86 7.77 12.35
CA TRP A 78 -7.59 6.92 11.20
C TRP A 78 -8.87 6.26 10.65
N ARG A 79 -9.87 6.00 11.51
CA ARG A 79 -11.17 5.45 11.10
C ARG A 79 -12.05 6.45 10.36
N GLY A 80 -11.82 7.74 10.52
CA GLY A 80 -12.44 8.79 9.71
C GLY A 80 -12.05 8.73 8.24
N ASN A 81 -10.88 8.19 7.95
CA ASN A 81 -10.38 8.03 6.59
C ASN A 81 -10.83 6.69 5.99
N ALA A 82 -11.65 6.74 4.93
CA ALA A 82 -12.19 5.55 4.27
C ALA A 82 -11.09 4.62 3.70
N ALA A 83 -9.97 5.19 3.24
CA ALA A 83 -8.84 4.39 2.75
C ALA A 83 -8.22 3.53 3.85
N ASN A 84 -7.99 4.13 5.02
CA ASN A 84 -7.37 3.43 6.15
C ASN A 84 -8.29 2.34 6.70
N ARG A 85 -9.60 2.61 6.78
CA ARG A 85 -10.57 1.57 7.15
C ARG A 85 -10.51 0.39 6.19
N ALA A 86 -10.49 0.65 4.88
CA ALA A 86 -10.44 -0.41 3.87
C ALA A 86 -9.15 -1.24 3.95
N PHE A 87 -8.00 -0.62 4.21
CA PHE A 87 -6.75 -1.33 4.46
C PHE A 87 -6.85 -2.22 5.71
N PHE A 88 -7.34 -1.66 6.82
CA PHE A 88 -7.51 -2.38 8.07
C PHE A 88 -8.48 -3.57 7.94
N GLU A 89 -9.63 -3.36 7.29
CA GLU A 89 -10.64 -4.40 7.05
C GLU A 89 -10.08 -5.55 6.21
N GLY A 90 -9.30 -5.21 5.16
CA GLY A 90 -8.65 -6.23 4.34
C GLY A 90 -7.58 -7.03 5.09
N ALA A 91 -6.76 -6.34 5.89
CA ALA A 91 -5.74 -6.97 6.72
C ALA A 91 -6.37 -7.84 7.82
N THR A 92 -7.44 -7.36 8.48
CA THR A 92 -8.17 -8.10 9.53
C THR A 92 -8.77 -9.39 8.99
N ARG A 93 -9.50 -9.32 7.88
CA ARG A 93 -10.07 -10.49 7.23
C ARG A 93 -8.99 -11.51 6.87
N ARG A 94 -7.87 -11.04 6.31
CA ARG A 94 -6.75 -11.92 5.97
C ARG A 94 -6.09 -12.54 7.19
N ALA A 95 -5.96 -11.79 8.27
CA ALA A 95 -5.47 -12.29 9.54
C ALA A 95 -6.35 -13.46 10.06
N GLU A 96 -7.66 -13.26 10.09
CA GLU A 96 -8.63 -14.28 10.54
C GLU A 96 -8.56 -15.56 9.68
N GLU A 97 -8.48 -15.43 8.35
CA GLU A 97 -8.30 -16.57 7.43
C GLU A 97 -7.05 -17.40 7.73
N LEU A 98 -5.99 -16.76 8.23
CA LEU A 98 -4.71 -17.38 8.53
C LEU A 98 -4.54 -17.80 10.00
N GLY A 99 -5.56 -17.60 10.85
CA GLY A 99 -5.52 -17.92 12.28
C GLY A 99 -4.80 -16.90 13.14
N PHE A 100 -4.70 -15.66 12.67
CA PHE A 100 -4.17 -14.52 13.37
C PHE A 100 -5.29 -13.57 13.81
N ARG A 101 -4.96 -12.57 14.63
CA ARG A 101 -5.79 -11.41 14.89
C ARG A 101 -4.97 -10.13 14.79
N LEU A 102 -5.64 -9.04 14.47
CA LEU A 102 -5.02 -7.73 14.37
C LEU A 102 -5.40 -6.90 15.61
N ASP A 103 -4.41 -6.57 16.43
CA ASP A 103 -4.56 -5.76 17.65
C ASP A 103 -4.08 -4.33 17.36
N GLU A 104 -4.88 -3.33 17.73
CA GLU A 104 -4.56 -1.92 17.48
C GLU A 104 -3.60 -1.36 18.51
N PHE A 105 -2.61 -0.60 18.05
CA PHE A 105 -1.67 0.15 18.87
C PHE A 105 -1.57 1.58 18.36
N TRP A 106 -1.65 2.52 19.29
CA TRP A 106 -1.57 3.94 19.02
C TRP A 106 -0.33 4.54 19.67
N LEU A 107 0.58 5.11 18.86
CA LEU A 107 1.87 5.59 19.35
C LEU A 107 1.76 6.85 20.22
N HIS A 108 0.73 7.68 20.03
CA HIS A 108 0.50 8.90 20.81
C HIS A 108 -0.31 8.68 22.10
N GLU A 109 -0.46 7.42 22.56
CA GLU A 109 -1.03 7.16 23.87
C GLU A 109 -0.20 7.88 24.97
N PRO A 110 -0.84 8.49 26.00
CA PRO A 110 -0.12 9.17 27.06
C PRO A 110 1.02 8.31 27.65
N GLU A 111 2.19 8.92 27.79
CA GLU A 111 3.43 8.26 28.23
C GLU A 111 3.98 7.17 27.30
N MET A 112 3.38 6.95 26.11
CA MET A 112 3.90 6.04 25.12
C MET A 112 5.09 6.66 24.38
N ASN A 113 6.08 5.82 24.10
CA ASN A 113 7.17 6.10 23.18
C ASN A 113 7.54 4.80 22.46
N THR A 114 8.41 4.88 21.48
CA THR A 114 8.79 3.72 20.66
C THR A 114 9.44 2.60 21.45
N HIS A 115 10.25 2.92 22.48
CA HIS A 115 10.87 1.92 23.33
C HIS A 115 9.82 1.18 24.17
N ARG A 116 8.96 1.91 24.87
CA ARG A 116 7.87 1.33 25.68
C ARG A 116 6.90 0.51 24.82
N LEU A 117 6.59 0.98 23.62
CA LEU A 117 5.75 0.23 22.70
C LEU A 117 6.42 -1.11 22.33
N SER A 118 7.72 -1.09 22.01
CA SER A 118 8.48 -2.33 21.74
C SER A 118 8.41 -3.33 22.89
N ASP A 119 8.63 -2.86 24.11
CA ASP A 119 8.56 -3.70 25.30
C ASP A 119 7.17 -4.32 25.50
N ILE A 120 6.11 -3.54 25.27
CA ILE A 120 4.72 -4.01 25.34
C ILE A 120 4.45 -5.08 24.27
N LEU A 121 4.86 -4.84 23.03
CA LEU A 121 4.69 -5.80 21.94
C LEU A 121 5.38 -7.13 22.28
N LEU A 122 6.64 -7.07 22.66
CA LEU A 122 7.44 -8.26 23.00
C LEU A 122 6.92 -9.01 24.22
N ALA A 123 6.51 -8.28 25.28
CA ALA A 123 5.92 -8.89 26.48
C ALA A 123 4.58 -9.61 26.16
N ARG A 124 3.84 -9.15 25.16
CA ARG A 124 2.60 -9.79 24.67
C ARG A 124 2.87 -10.88 23.61
N GLY A 125 4.13 -11.15 23.26
CA GLY A 125 4.49 -12.10 22.21
C GLY A 125 4.13 -11.64 20.80
N ILE A 126 3.98 -10.33 20.59
CA ILE A 126 3.67 -9.73 19.30
C ILE A 126 4.98 -9.43 18.58
N HIS A 127 5.27 -10.19 17.53
CA HIS A 127 6.46 -10.02 16.70
C HIS A 127 6.13 -9.51 15.29
N GLY A 128 4.84 -9.50 14.91
CA GLY A 128 4.39 -8.96 13.63
C GLY A 128 3.81 -7.56 13.78
N VAL A 129 4.18 -6.63 12.91
CA VAL A 129 3.70 -5.25 12.92
C VAL A 129 3.29 -4.81 11.52
N LEU A 130 2.02 -4.43 11.35
CA LEU A 130 1.54 -3.67 10.23
C LEU A 130 1.54 -2.19 10.59
N VAL A 131 2.32 -1.41 9.85
CA VAL A 131 2.36 0.04 10.01
C VAL A 131 1.32 0.67 9.09
N ALA A 132 0.28 1.27 9.66
CA ALA A 132 -0.74 2.05 8.94
C ALA A 132 -0.09 3.24 8.20
N PRO A 133 -0.78 3.86 7.23
CA PRO A 133 -0.28 5.07 6.60
C PRO A 133 0.07 6.14 7.64
N LEU A 134 1.34 6.58 7.65
CA LEU A 134 1.87 7.54 8.61
C LEU A 134 1.65 8.98 8.15
N PHE A 135 1.43 9.86 9.11
CA PHE A 135 1.41 11.33 8.88
C PHE A 135 2.83 11.91 8.87
N GLU A 136 3.70 11.42 9.77
CA GLU A 136 5.04 11.95 9.96
C GLU A 136 6.09 10.86 9.72
N PRO A 137 7.00 11.05 8.76
CA PRO A 137 8.15 10.17 8.58
C PRO A 137 9.02 10.15 9.84
N GLY A 138 9.66 9.01 10.12
CA GLY A 138 10.63 8.88 11.20
C GLY A 138 10.06 8.65 12.60
N ILE A 139 8.78 8.94 12.84
CA ILE A 139 8.15 8.84 14.18
C ILE A 139 8.27 7.44 14.80
N ILE A 140 8.37 6.39 13.98
CA ILE A 140 8.49 4.99 14.42
C ILE A 140 9.93 4.48 14.39
N SER A 141 10.92 5.29 14.05
CA SER A 141 12.32 4.84 13.84
C SER A 141 12.96 4.24 15.09
N GLY A 142 12.51 4.64 16.28
CA GLY A 142 13.04 4.15 17.56
C GLY A 142 12.47 2.82 18.06
N LEU A 143 11.67 2.09 17.28
CA LEU A 143 11.22 0.75 17.65
C LEU A 143 12.37 -0.27 17.62
N GLN A 144 12.31 -1.32 18.44
CA GLN A 144 13.28 -2.41 18.46
C GLN A 144 13.05 -3.36 17.27
N TRP A 145 13.43 -2.89 16.08
CA TRP A 145 13.16 -3.58 14.82
C TRP A 145 13.76 -4.98 14.71
N ASP A 146 14.90 -5.22 15.35
CA ASP A 146 15.64 -6.49 15.34
C ASP A 146 14.81 -7.70 15.83
N GLN A 147 13.71 -7.45 16.52
CA GLN A 147 12.80 -8.48 17.04
C GLN A 147 11.41 -8.46 16.38
N LEU A 148 11.22 -7.59 15.41
CA LEU A 148 9.92 -7.36 14.76
C LEU A 148 9.98 -7.69 13.27
N ALA A 149 8.94 -8.35 12.79
CA ALA A 149 8.61 -8.50 11.37
C ALA A 149 7.64 -7.40 10.99
N ALA A 150 8.08 -6.42 10.20
CA ALA A 150 7.30 -5.20 9.98
C ALA A 150 7.06 -4.89 8.51
N VAL A 151 5.84 -4.45 8.19
CA VAL A 151 5.41 -4.07 6.83
C VAL A 151 4.62 -2.78 6.87
N ALA A 152 4.94 -1.86 5.96
CA ALA A 152 4.15 -0.66 5.72
C ALA A 152 2.94 -0.98 4.83
N CYS A 153 1.74 -0.59 5.28
CA CYS A 153 0.49 -0.77 4.55
C CYS A 153 0.04 0.56 3.94
N GLY A 154 -0.16 0.60 2.63
CA GLY A 154 -0.70 1.77 1.92
C GLY A 154 0.27 2.96 1.79
N SER A 155 1.49 2.87 2.30
CA SER A 155 2.48 3.95 2.30
C SER A 155 3.60 3.70 1.29
N TYR A 156 3.50 4.26 0.09
CA TYR A 156 4.54 4.11 -0.93
C TYR A 156 5.82 4.88 -0.58
N SER A 157 5.68 6.09 -0.04
CA SER A 157 6.80 7.00 0.23
C SER A 157 7.45 6.84 1.60
N LEU A 158 7.04 5.85 2.41
CA LEU A 158 7.69 5.61 3.70
C LEU A 158 9.11 5.06 3.48
N THR A 159 10.10 5.84 3.82
CA THR A 159 11.52 5.49 3.68
C THR A 159 12.26 5.42 5.01
N GLU A 160 11.67 5.95 6.09
CA GLU A 160 12.25 5.97 7.43
C GLU A 160 11.23 5.50 8.48
N PRO A 161 11.35 4.23 8.93
CA PRO A 161 12.26 3.17 8.46
C PRO A 161 11.84 2.60 7.10
N ASN A 162 12.83 2.10 6.34
CA ASN A 162 12.58 1.52 5.03
C ASN A 162 12.12 0.05 5.17
N LEU A 163 10.81 -0.16 5.27
CA LEU A 163 10.15 -1.46 5.47
C LEU A 163 9.77 -2.12 4.15
N HIS A 164 9.54 -3.43 4.17
CA HIS A 164 8.69 -4.06 3.16
C HIS A 164 7.35 -3.36 3.12
N ARG A 165 6.68 -3.32 1.96
CA ARG A 165 5.41 -2.60 1.82
C ARG A 165 4.47 -3.23 0.83
N ALA A 166 3.17 -3.05 1.05
CA ALA A 166 2.14 -3.26 0.05
C ALA A 166 1.38 -1.95 -0.16
N CYS A 167 1.20 -1.57 -1.42
CA CYS A 167 0.65 -0.27 -1.81
C CYS A 167 -0.23 -0.39 -3.06
N THR A 168 -1.07 0.60 -3.27
CA THR A 168 -1.73 0.82 -4.57
C THR A 168 -0.68 1.10 -5.65
N HIS A 169 -0.86 0.54 -6.84
CA HIS A 169 -0.06 0.87 -8.01
C HIS A 169 -0.56 2.19 -8.64
N HIS A 170 -0.16 3.33 -8.06
CA HIS A 170 -0.69 4.64 -8.43
C HIS A 170 -0.41 5.04 -9.89
N ALA A 171 0.69 4.62 -10.50
CA ALA A 171 0.92 4.84 -11.92
C ALA A 171 -0.06 4.02 -12.80
N HIS A 172 -0.41 2.80 -12.37
CA HIS A 172 -1.44 1.98 -13.01
C HIS A 172 -2.83 2.60 -12.81
N ALA A 173 -3.12 3.23 -11.68
CA ALA A 173 -4.36 3.97 -11.47
C ALA A 173 -4.58 5.03 -12.55
N VAL A 174 -3.56 5.82 -12.86
CA VAL A 174 -3.65 6.81 -13.95
C VAL A 174 -3.76 6.13 -15.32
N LYS A 175 -3.05 5.03 -15.55
CA LYS A 175 -3.15 4.27 -16.80
C LYS A 175 -4.58 3.81 -17.06
N VAL A 176 -5.22 3.12 -16.10
CA VAL A 176 -6.58 2.61 -16.30
C VAL A 176 -7.62 3.74 -16.42
N ALA A 177 -7.41 4.85 -15.69
CA ALA A 177 -8.24 6.05 -15.88
C ALA A 177 -8.08 6.65 -17.26
N TRP A 178 -6.85 6.79 -17.76
CA TRP A 178 -6.56 7.28 -19.10
C TRP A 178 -7.21 6.42 -20.17
N GLU A 179 -7.03 5.11 -20.11
CA GLU A 179 -7.63 4.15 -21.06
C GLU A 179 -9.16 4.20 -21.01
N GLY A 180 -9.75 4.25 -19.81
CA GLY A 180 -11.20 4.38 -19.59
C GLY A 180 -11.75 5.68 -20.19
N LEU A 181 -11.14 6.81 -19.89
CA LEU A 181 -11.55 8.12 -20.38
C LEU A 181 -11.36 8.25 -21.90
N THR A 182 -10.25 7.77 -22.45
CA THR A 182 -10.01 7.77 -23.89
C THR A 182 -11.03 6.90 -24.64
N ARG A 183 -11.39 5.74 -24.11
CA ARG A 183 -12.45 4.88 -24.63
C ARG A 183 -13.80 5.59 -24.64
N LEU A 184 -14.07 6.45 -23.67
CA LEU A 184 -15.26 7.29 -23.57
C LEU A 184 -15.20 8.53 -24.48
N GLY A 185 -14.10 8.75 -25.23
CA GLY A 185 -13.95 9.81 -26.20
C GLY A 185 -13.27 11.08 -25.69
N TYR A 186 -12.84 11.11 -24.43
CA TYR A 186 -12.05 12.22 -23.89
C TYR A 186 -10.63 12.20 -24.44
N ARG A 187 -10.07 13.38 -24.71
CA ARG A 187 -8.73 13.55 -25.28
C ARG A 187 -7.82 14.39 -24.40
N ARG A 188 -8.36 15.49 -23.87
CA ARG A 188 -7.61 16.46 -23.08
C ARG A 188 -7.79 16.17 -21.59
N ILE A 189 -7.11 15.12 -21.11
CA ILE A 189 -7.23 14.63 -19.74
C ILE A 189 -6.30 15.43 -18.84
N GLY A 190 -6.85 16.25 -17.97
CA GLY A 190 -6.11 17.08 -17.01
C GLY A 190 -6.01 16.43 -15.64
N LEU A 191 -4.80 16.35 -15.08
CA LEU A 191 -4.57 15.86 -13.71
C LEU A 191 -4.53 17.05 -12.73
N VAL A 192 -5.31 16.95 -11.65
CA VAL A 192 -5.39 17.96 -10.57
C VAL A 192 -5.17 17.28 -9.23
N ILE A 193 -4.03 17.54 -8.59
CA ILE A 193 -3.67 17.00 -7.28
C ILE A 193 -2.88 18.01 -6.46
N ALA A 194 -2.98 17.94 -5.12
CA ALA A 194 -2.08 18.67 -4.25
C ALA A 194 -0.68 18.03 -4.21
N ASP A 195 0.35 18.84 -4.06
CA ASP A 195 1.74 18.37 -4.08
C ASP A 195 2.05 17.37 -2.95
N HIS A 196 1.48 17.55 -1.76
CA HIS A 196 1.67 16.58 -0.68
C HIS A 196 1.10 15.19 -1.03
N HIS A 197 -0.01 15.11 -1.79
CA HIS A 197 -0.53 13.84 -2.30
C HIS A 197 0.43 13.22 -3.32
N ASN A 198 0.98 14.04 -4.24
CA ASN A 198 1.96 13.58 -5.22
C ASN A 198 3.22 13.02 -4.53
N ARG A 199 3.76 13.74 -3.54
CA ARG A 199 4.91 13.27 -2.75
C ARG A 199 4.62 11.98 -2.00
N ARG A 200 3.44 11.87 -1.36
CA ARG A 200 3.05 10.67 -0.62
C ARG A 200 2.97 9.41 -1.49
N THR A 201 2.62 9.57 -2.76
CA THR A 201 2.61 8.48 -3.75
C THR A 201 3.96 8.30 -4.46
N GLY A 202 5.01 9.01 -4.04
CA GLY A 202 6.32 8.98 -4.68
C GLY A 202 6.31 9.52 -6.12
N GLY A 203 5.41 10.45 -6.43
CA GLY A 203 5.25 11.03 -7.78
C GLY A 203 4.60 10.10 -8.80
N GLN A 204 4.07 8.96 -8.38
CA GLN A 204 3.59 7.92 -9.29
C GLN A 204 2.36 8.33 -10.11
N TRP A 205 1.48 9.18 -9.58
CA TRP A 205 0.38 9.72 -10.38
C TRP A 205 0.88 10.61 -11.50
N LEU A 206 1.82 11.50 -11.20
CA LEU A 206 2.45 12.33 -12.23
C LEU A 206 3.20 11.47 -13.26
N ALA A 207 4.01 10.51 -12.81
CA ALA A 207 4.73 9.60 -13.70
C ALA A 207 3.78 8.82 -14.63
N GLY A 208 2.65 8.33 -14.08
CA GLY A 208 1.60 7.67 -14.85
C GLY A 208 1.02 8.58 -15.94
N LEU A 209 0.69 9.84 -15.60
CA LEU A 209 0.20 10.81 -16.60
C LEU A 209 1.23 11.08 -17.70
N LEU A 210 2.47 11.39 -17.32
CA LEU A 210 3.54 11.70 -18.27
C LEU A 210 3.81 10.53 -19.24
N LEU A 211 3.75 9.29 -18.72
CA LEU A 211 3.87 8.10 -19.56
C LEU A 211 2.73 8.01 -20.58
N GLN A 212 1.49 8.23 -20.18
CA GLN A 212 0.36 8.23 -21.12
C GLN A 212 0.47 9.38 -22.13
N GLN A 213 0.81 10.57 -21.69
CA GLN A 213 1.01 11.71 -22.59
C GLN A 213 2.17 11.51 -23.57
N HIS A 214 3.18 10.71 -23.19
CA HIS A 214 4.30 10.39 -24.09
C HIS A 214 3.85 9.56 -25.30
N THR A 215 2.76 8.81 -25.19
CA THR A 215 2.20 8.03 -26.31
C THR A 215 1.48 8.92 -27.35
N LEU A 216 1.16 10.17 -27.01
CA LEU A 216 0.55 11.12 -27.93
C LEU A 216 1.59 11.60 -28.96
N PRO A 217 1.14 11.92 -30.21
CA PRO A 217 2.04 12.48 -31.22
C PRO A 217 2.81 13.70 -30.73
N PRO A 218 4.05 13.91 -31.17
CA PRO A 218 4.80 15.13 -30.86
C PRO A 218 4.02 16.39 -31.20
N GLY A 219 3.95 17.34 -30.25
CA GLY A 219 3.20 18.59 -30.44
C GLY A 219 1.68 18.44 -30.38
N SER A 220 1.16 17.29 -29.98
CA SER A 220 -0.29 17.11 -29.85
C SER A 220 -0.91 18.17 -28.95
N PRO A 221 -2.01 18.84 -29.37
CA PRO A 221 -2.75 19.78 -28.54
C PRO A 221 -3.46 19.10 -27.35
N ASP A 222 -3.54 17.78 -27.37
CA ASP A 222 -4.16 16.97 -26.30
C ASP A 222 -3.24 16.78 -25.10
N ARG A 223 -1.95 17.14 -25.24
CA ARG A 223 -0.98 17.14 -24.13
C ARG A 223 -1.23 18.35 -23.25
N ILE A 224 -1.60 18.11 -21.98
CA ILE A 224 -1.95 19.13 -20.99
C ILE A 224 -0.98 19.06 -19.82
N GLU A 225 -0.47 20.22 -19.39
CA GLU A 225 0.29 20.29 -18.15
C GLU A 225 -0.60 19.99 -16.94
N PRO A 226 -0.19 19.12 -15.99
CA PRO A 226 -0.95 18.87 -14.78
C PRO A 226 -1.00 20.10 -13.87
N PHE A 227 -2.04 20.19 -13.04
CA PHE A 227 -2.10 21.11 -11.91
C PHE A 227 -1.64 20.39 -10.64
N ILE A 228 -0.39 20.63 -10.26
CA ILE A 228 0.20 20.14 -9.00
C ILE A 228 0.67 21.37 -8.24
N ALA A 229 0.07 21.64 -7.09
CA ALA A 229 0.34 22.85 -6.34
C ALA A 229 0.61 22.56 -4.86
N GLN A 230 1.47 23.38 -4.25
CA GLN A 230 1.72 23.39 -2.81
C GLN A 230 0.40 23.74 -2.06
N GLU A 231 0.31 23.39 -0.78
CA GLU A 231 -0.93 23.56 -0.01
C GLU A 231 -1.47 24.99 -0.03
N ASN A 232 -0.61 26.00 0.08
CA ASN A 232 -1.00 27.40 0.02
C ASN A 232 -1.47 27.87 -1.37
N GLU A 233 -1.07 27.16 -2.44
CA GLU A 233 -1.44 27.43 -3.84
C GLU A 233 -2.50 26.46 -4.36
N TYR A 234 -2.78 25.37 -3.64
CA TYR A 234 -3.81 24.40 -3.99
C TYR A 234 -5.18 24.91 -3.57
N ASN A 235 -5.74 25.77 -4.40
CA ASN A 235 -7.03 26.42 -4.17
C ASN A 235 -7.84 26.60 -5.46
N ALA A 236 -9.14 26.89 -5.32
CA ALA A 236 -10.06 27.06 -6.45
C ALA A 236 -9.59 28.11 -7.46
N ALA A 237 -9.10 29.27 -7.00
CA ALA A 237 -8.68 30.35 -7.91
C ALA A 237 -7.48 29.95 -8.78
N ALA A 238 -6.47 29.28 -8.23
CA ALA A 238 -5.31 28.81 -8.96
C ALA A 238 -5.69 27.69 -9.93
N MET A 239 -6.50 26.74 -9.49
CA MET A 239 -6.99 25.65 -10.34
C MET A 239 -7.83 26.20 -11.50
N MET A 240 -8.69 27.21 -11.27
CA MET A 240 -9.51 27.79 -12.35
C MET A 240 -8.68 28.61 -13.36
N ARG A 241 -7.56 29.22 -12.95
CA ARG A 241 -6.60 29.81 -13.92
C ARG A 241 -5.98 28.72 -14.80
N TRP A 242 -5.56 27.62 -14.22
CA TRP A 242 -5.06 26.46 -14.93
C TRP A 242 -6.12 25.88 -15.88
N TYR A 243 -7.35 25.68 -15.42
CA TYR A 243 -8.48 25.16 -16.19
C TYR A 243 -8.74 26.01 -17.45
N ARG A 244 -8.81 27.34 -17.29
CA ARG A 244 -9.02 28.27 -18.43
C ARG A 244 -7.88 28.26 -19.43
N LYS A 245 -6.63 28.08 -18.94
CA LYS A 245 -5.43 28.00 -19.79
C LYS A 245 -5.36 26.67 -20.52
N GLN A 246 -5.52 25.57 -19.81
CA GLN A 246 -5.31 24.23 -20.36
C GLN A 246 -6.54 23.66 -21.06
N ARG A 247 -7.73 24.11 -20.71
CA ARG A 247 -9.03 23.68 -21.29
C ARG A 247 -9.15 22.15 -21.37
N PRO A 248 -9.07 21.42 -20.27
CA PRO A 248 -9.31 19.99 -20.26
C PRO A 248 -10.76 19.70 -20.66
N ASP A 249 -11.01 18.58 -21.33
CA ASP A 249 -12.36 18.06 -21.55
C ASP A 249 -12.80 17.13 -20.41
N VAL A 250 -11.85 16.65 -19.62
CA VAL A 250 -12.08 15.91 -18.37
C VAL A 250 -10.97 16.21 -17.35
N VAL A 251 -11.35 16.33 -16.08
CA VAL A 251 -10.43 16.45 -14.95
C VAL A 251 -10.36 15.13 -14.20
N LEU A 252 -9.16 14.59 -14.08
CA LEU A 252 -8.82 13.47 -13.22
C LEU A 252 -8.19 14.01 -11.95
N SER A 253 -8.75 13.69 -10.77
CA SER A 253 -8.33 14.31 -9.52
C SER A 253 -8.40 13.38 -8.32
N PHE A 254 -7.61 13.77 -7.32
CA PHE A 254 -7.73 13.30 -5.94
C PHE A 254 -7.97 14.53 -5.06
N GLY A 255 -9.21 14.76 -4.60
CA GLY A 255 -9.58 15.92 -3.78
C GLY A 255 -10.78 16.71 -4.31
N GLN A 256 -10.79 18.01 -4.06
CA GLN A 256 -11.94 18.92 -4.19
C GLN A 256 -12.12 19.57 -5.58
N ALA A 257 -11.44 19.06 -6.59
CA ALA A 257 -11.44 19.72 -7.92
C ALA A 257 -12.85 19.80 -8.57
N ARG A 258 -13.73 18.83 -8.30
CA ARG A 258 -15.10 18.82 -8.81
C ARG A 258 -15.92 19.98 -8.22
N GLU A 259 -15.85 20.14 -6.92
CA GLU A 259 -16.54 21.20 -6.18
C GLU A 259 -16.10 22.57 -6.71
N TRP A 260 -14.79 22.77 -6.88
CA TRP A 260 -14.23 24.00 -7.42
C TRP A 260 -14.68 24.30 -8.85
N LEU A 261 -14.80 23.29 -9.70
CA LEU A 261 -15.37 23.47 -11.05
C LEU A 261 -16.81 23.99 -10.96
N MET A 262 -17.65 23.31 -10.18
CA MET A 262 -19.07 23.61 -10.07
C MET A 262 -19.32 24.98 -9.41
N GLU A 263 -18.61 25.32 -8.34
CA GLU A 263 -18.69 26.62 -7.65
C GLU A 263 -18.27 27.80 -8.56
N ASN A 264 -17.43 27.53 -9.55
CA ASN A 264 -16.99 28.54 -10.53
C ASN A 264 -17.75 28.46 -11.88
N GLY A 265 -18.92 27.84 -11.88
CA GLY A 265 -19.86 27.84 -13.00
C GLY A 265 -19.54 26.86 -14.13
N VAL A 266 -18.64 25.89 -13.91
CA VAL A 266 -18.38 24.82 -14.87
C VAL A 266 -19.31 23.64 -14.59
N SER A 267 -20.21 23.34 -15.54
CA SER A 267 -21.10 22.19 -15.41
C SER A 267 -20.36 20.87 -15.60
N VAL A 268 -20.53 19.97 -14.65
CA VAL A 268 -20.01 18.60 -14.69
C VAL A 268 -21.19 17.64 -14.84
N PRO A 269 -21.26 16.83 -15.88
CA PRO A 269 -20.22 16.55 -16.90
C PRO A 269 -20.34 17.38 -18.19
N GLU A 270 -21.33 18.29 -18.36
CA GLU A 270 -21.71 18.85 -19.65
C GLU A 270 -20.61 19.68 -20.32
N GLN A 271 -19.89 20.49 -19.53
CA GLN A 271 -18.77 21.33 -20.00
C GLN A 271 -17.41 20.69 -19.77
N CYS A 272 -17.28 19.90 -18.70
CA CYS A 272 -16.06 19.18 -18.35
C CYS A 272 -16.40 17.90 -17.62
N GLY A 273 -15.93 16.78 -18.13
CA GLY A 273 -16.01 15.51 -17.39
C GLY A 273 -15.19 15.56 -16.11
N PHE A 274 -15.53 14.69 -15.17
CA PHE A 274 -14.78 14.54 -13.93
C PHE A 274 -14.62 13.06 -13.57
N ALA A 275 -13.42 12.68 -13.16
CA ALA A 275 -13.13 11.35 -12.65
C ALA A 275 -12.22 11.41 -11.41
N ARG A 276 -12.37 10.45 -10.51
CA ARG A 276 -11.53 10.35 -9.33
C ARG A 276 -10.44 9.28 -9.47
N LEU A 277 -9.27 9.57 -8.88
CA LEU A 277 -8.17 8.61 -8.74
C LEU A 277 -8.39 7.59 -7.61
N ASP A 278 -9.49 7.72 -6.87
CA ASP A 278 -9.90 6.81 -5.81
C ASP A 278 -11.42 6.60 -5.82
N ARG A 279 -11.87 5.51 -5.21
CA ARG A 279 -13.28 5.22 -5.06
C ARG A 279 -13.76 5.65 -3.67
N VAL A 280 -14.41 6.82 -3.60
CA VAL A 280 -14.93 7.36 -2.35
C VAL A 280 -16.47 7.30 -2.31
N GLU A 281 -17.13 7.59 -3.44
CA GLU A 281 -18.59 7.71 -3.51
C GLU A 281 -19.16 6.86 -4.65
N PRO A 282 -20.34 6.24 -4.43
CA PRO A 282 -21.10 5.62 -5.50
C PRO A 282 -21.52 6.65 -6.56
N GLY A 283 -21.48 6.25 -7.83
CA GLY A 283 -22.01 7.09 -8.91
C GLY A 283 -21.05 8.12 -9.50
N MET A 284 -19.74 8.02 -9.24
CA MET A 284 -18.71 8.77 -9.94
C MET A 284 -17.91 7.87 -10.88
N ALA A 285 -17.43 8.43 -11.99
CA ALA A 285 -16.34 7.82 -12.75
C ALA A 285 -15.08 7.81 -11.85
N CYS A 286 -14.48 6.66 -11.66
CA CYS A 286 -13.39 6.55 -10.69
C CYS A 286 -12.49 5.34 -10.93
N VAL A 287 -11.35 5.37 -10.26
CA VAL A 287 -10.45 4.23 -10.12
C VAL A 287 -10.74 3.52 -8.80
N ASP A 288 -10.92 2.20 -8.84
CA ASP A 288 -10.89 1.37 -7.65
C ASP A 288 -9.45 0.91 -7.39
N GLU A 289 -8.91 1.33 -6.27
CA GLU A 289 -7.56 1.01 -5.83
C GLU A 289 -7.46 -0.35 -5.12
N HIS A 290 -8.56 -1.07 -4.98
CA HIS A 290 -8.65 -2.36 -4.27
C HIS A 290 -7.97 -2.34 -2.89
N ARG A 291 -8.21 -1.29 -2.11
CA ARG A 291 -7.59 -1.06 -0.80
C ARG A 291 -7.67 -2.23 0.18
N PRO A 292 -8.78 -2.99 0.26
CA PRO A 292 -8.80 -4.21 1.07
C PRO A 292 -7.75 -5.24 0.63
N THR A 293 -7.51 -5.38 -0.68
CA THR A 293 -6.48 -6.26 -1.21
C THR A 293 -5.07 -5.79 -0.85
N VAL A 294 -4.83 -4.46 -0.81
CA VAL A 294 -3.57 -3.91 -0.31
C VAL A 294 -3.35 -4.30 1.15
N GLY A 295 -4.38 -4.18 2.01
CA GLY A 295 -4.31 -4.59 3.41
C GLY A 295 -4.00 -6.08 3.56
N ALA A 296 -4.68 -6.93 2.80
CA ALA A 296 -4.44 -8.38 2.78
C ALA A 296 -3.01 -8.72 2.34
N ALA A 297 -2.51 -8.09 1.27
CA ALA A 297 -1.15 -8.30 0.78
C ALA A 297 -0.08 -7.83 1.77
N ALA A 298 -0.33 -6.73 2.48
CA ALA A 298 0.55 -6.28 3.56
C ALA A 298 0.60 -7.31 4.70
N PHE A 299 -0.54 -7.90 5.06
CA PHE A 299 -0.60 -8.95 6.06
C PHE A 299 0.14 -10.22 5.62
N ASP A 300 -0.02 -10.64 4.36
CA ASP A 300 0.72 -11.79 3.80
C ASP A 300 2.24 -11.59 3.90
N LEU A 301 2.76 -10.37 3.64
CA LEU A 301 4.17 -10.05 3.82
C LEU A 301 4.64 -10.15 5.28
N VAL A 302 3.81 -9.77 6.27
CA VAL A 302 4.13 -9.97 7.69
C VAL A 302 4.21 -11.46 8.01
N VAL A 303 3.23 -12.24 7.55
CA VAL A 303 3.20 -13.70 7.77
C VAL A 303 4.39 -14.39 7.09
N GLU A 304 4.78 -13.97 5.90
CA GLU A 304 6.01 -14.45 5.22
C GLU A 304 7.24 -14.26 6.11
N GLN A 305 7.42 -13.05 6.66
CA GLN A 305 8.55 -12.74 7.54
C GLN A 305 8.50 -13.56 8.84
N LEU A 306 7.35 -13.62 9.50
CA LEU A 306 7.18 -14.40 10.72
C LEU A 306 7.50 -15.89 10.53
N ASN A 307 7.01 -16.48 9.44
CA ASN A 307 7.24 -17.89 9.10
C ASN A 307 8.71 -18.18 8.78
N ASN A 308 9.41 -17.23 8.17
CA ASN A 308 10.80 -17.34 7.80
C ASN A 308 11.76 -16.83 8.88
N HIS A 309 11.26 -16.35 10.02
CA HIS A 309 12.05 -15.71 11.09
C HIS A 309 12.91 -14.53 10.57
N GLN A 310 12.35 -13.75 9.65
CA GLN A 310 12.98 -12.56 9.11
C GLN A 310 12.56 -11.36 9.95
N PHE A 311 13.33 -11.07 10.99
CA PHE A 311 13.15 -9.90 11.85
C PHE A 311 14.14 -8.81 11.46
N GLY A 312 13.83 -7.59 11.84
CA GLY A 312 14.69 -6.44 11.59
C GLY A 312 14.32 -5.66 10.34
N LEU A 313 15.04 -4.56 10.16
CA LEU A 313 14.90 -3.76 8.93
C LEU A 313 15.51 -4.52 7.74
N PRO A 314 14.78 -4.63 6.62
CA PRO A 314 15.30 -5.33 5.47
C PRO A 314 16.46 -4.57 4.81
N VAL A 315 17.52 -5.28 4.45
CA VAL A 315 18.61 -4.69 3.64
C VAL A 315 18.08 -4.20 2.30
N GLN A 316 17.17 -4.95 1.69
CA GLN A 316 16.50 -4.59 0.44
C GLN A 316 15.00 -4.78 0.59
N PRO A 317 14.22 -3.70 0.74
CA PRO A 317 12.78 -3.78 0.90
C PRO A 317 12.09 -4.31 -0.36
N LYS A 318 11.09 -5.14 -0.18
CA LYS A 318 10.16 -5.55 -1.23
C LYS A 318 8.99 -4.57 -1.27
N THR A 319 8.49 -4.26 -2.47
CA THR A 319 7.26 -3.52 -2.68
C THR A 319 6.28 -4.37 -3.47
N VAL A 320 5.13 -4.67 -2.90
CA VAL A 320 3.99 -5.29 -3.59
C VAL A 320 3.06 -4.18 -4.04
N LEU A 321 2.77 -4.12 -5.33
CA LEU A 321 1.87 -3.14 -5.92
C LEU A 321 0.58 -3.83 -6.35
N ILE A 322 -0.55 -3.34 -5.87
CA ILE A 322 -1.88 -3.84 -6.24
C ILE A 322 -2.41 -3.01 -7.40
N GLU A 323 -2.73 -3.67 -8.50
CA GLU A 323 -3.29 -3.05 -9.69
C GLU A 323 -4.70 -2.51 -9.41
N CYS A 324 -5.06 -1.46 -10.14
CA CYS A 324 -6.33 -0.77 -10.02
C CYS A 324 -7.29 -1.19 -11.15
N SER A 325 -8.57 -0.90 -10.97
CA SER A 325 -9.57 -1.03 -12.03
C SER A 325 -10.33 0.27 -12.24
N TRP A 326 -10.77 0.50 -13.50
CA TRP A 326 -11.59 1.65 -13.87
C TRP A 326 -13.08 1.32 -13.72
N HIS A 327 -13.84 2.30 -13.22
CA HIS A 327 -15.30 2.28 -13.17
C HIS A 327 -15.89 3.48 -13.89
N ASP A 328 -16.73 3.20 -14.90
CA ASP A 328 -17.52 4.23 -15.58
C ASP A 328 -18.52 4.85 -14.61
N GLY A 329 -18.80 6.13 -14.79
CA GLY A 329 -19.78 6.85 -13.97
C GLY A 329 -20.36 8.08 -14.67
N PRO A 330 -21.49 8.62 -14.20
CA PRO A 330 -22.20 9.72 -14.82
C PRO A 330 -21.43 11.06 -14.82
N THR A 331 -20.36 11.18 -14.03
CA THR A 331 -19.52 12.38 -14.01
C THR A 331 -18.54 12.46 -15.19
N ALA A 332 -18.32 11.33 -15.90
CA ALA A 332 -17.58 11.27 -17.15
C ALA A 332 -18.28 10.31 -18.13
N PRO A 333 -19.46 10.66 -18.64
CA PRO A 333 -20.19 9.82 -19.59
C PRO A 333 -19.49 9.76 -20.95
N GLY A 334 -19.66 8.64 -21.65
CA GLY A 334 -19.29 8.56 -23.06
C GLY A 334 -20.16 9.49 -23.95
N PRO A 335 -19.77 9.70 -25.22
CA PRO A 335 -20.53 10.54 -26.13
C PRO A 335 -21.97 10.06 -26.22
N ARG A 336 -22.93 10.96 -26.02
CA ARG A 336 -24.35 10.64 -26.21
C ARG A 336 -24.53 10.09 -27.62
N GLN A 337 -24.94 8.84 -27.75
CA GLN A 337 -25.43 8.33 -29.02
C GLN A 337 -26.62 9.22 -29.44
N THR A 338 -26.40 10.11 -30.40
CA THR A 338 -27.48 10.80 -31.04
C THR A 338 -28.39 9.75 -31.67
N ARG A 339 -29.54 9.50 -31.03
CA ARG A 339 -30.60 8.73 -31.67
C ARG A 339 -30.86 9.40 -33.04
N LYS A 340 -30.41 8.78 -34.12
CA LYS A 340 -30.89 9.08 -35.44
C LYS A 340 -32.39 8.83 -35.40
N THR A 341 -33.19 9.90 -35.24
CA THR A 341 -34.61 9.86 -35.52
C THR A 341 -34.73 9.60 -37.02
N SER A 342 -34.98 8.34 -37.36
CA SER A 342 -35.40 8.01 -38.71
C SER A 342 -36.75 8.71 -38.95
N ARG A 343 -36.73 9.85 -39.63
CA ARG A 343 -37.94 10.37 -40.27
C ARG A 343 -38.32 9.38 -41.35
N ARG A 344 -39.44 8.71 -41.13
CA ARG A 344 -40.22 8.08 -42.20
C ARG A 344 -41.04 9.14 -42.91
#